data_ed0d0a5368e0480520a2d00ec3bacf7e
#
_entry.id   ed0d0a5368e0480520a2d00ec3bacf7e
#
_cell.length_a   1.000
_cell.length_b   1.000
_cell.length_c   1.000
_cell.angle_alpha   90.00
_cell.angle_beta   90.00
_cell.angle_gamma   90.00
#
_symmetry.space_group_name_H-M   'P 1'
#
loop_
_entity.id
_entity.type
_entity.pdbx_description
1 polymer ?
#
loop_
_entity_poly.entity_id
_entity_poly.type
_entity_poly.pdbx_seq_one_letter_code
_entity_poly.pdbx_strand_id
1 'polypeptide(L)'
;MKALTKTEFHFDGQKSVYHGKVRDVYDINDDLIVMVATDRISAFDVVLPKGIPFKGQVLNQIAAKFLDLTTDICPNWKLATPDPMVTVGLKCEGFRVEMIIRSILTGSAWRAYKDGCREICGVKLPDGMRENERFPEPIVTPTTKADEGHDMNISKEEIIEQGIVSAEDYAIIE
;
A
#
# COMPACT_ATOMS: atom_id res chain seq x y z
N MET A 1 -0.06 23.25 17.70
CA MET A 1 1.06 22.31 17.52
C MET A 1 1.40 22.30 16.03
N LYS A 2 2.69 22.23 15.65
CA LYS A 2 3.11 22.29 14.24
C LYS A 2 3.14 20.86 13.67
N ALA A 3 2.56 20.64 12.51
CA ALA A 3 2.63 19.36 11.81
C ALA A 3 4.06 19.10 11.28
N LEU A 4 4.54 17.86 11.36
CA LEU A 4 5.81 17.43 10.77
C LEU A 4 5.56 17.09 9.29
N THR A 5 5.99 17.95 8.38
CA THR A 5 5.76 17.78 6.95
C THR A 5 6.99 17.38 6.15
N LYS A 6 8.18 17.44 6.74
CA LYS A 6 9.44 17.04 6.12
C LYS A 6 10.45 16.66 7.20
N THR A 7 11.29 15.69 6.92
CA THR A 7 12.45 15.35 7.74
C THR A 7 13.75 15.52 6.93
N GLU A 8 14.84 15.82 7.63
CA GLU A 8 16.18 15.97 7.06
C GLU A 8 17.20 15.31 8.02
N PHE A 9 16.99 14.01 8.26
CA PHE A 9 17.89 13.23 9.10
C PHE A 9 19.12 12.78 8.31
N HIS A 10 20.20 12.56 9.03
CA HIS A 10 21.42 11.97 8.52
C HIS A 10 21.79 10.79 9.40
N PHE A 11 21.89 9.61 8.80
CA PHE A 11 22.25 8.36 9.46
C PHE A 11 23.60 7.86 8.96
N ASP A 12 24.38 7.24 9.85
CA ASP A 12 25.59 6.55 9.45
C ASP A 12 25.23 5.44 8.43
N GLY A 13 25.94 5.41 7.30
CA GLY A 13 25.66 4.46 6.23
C GLY A 13 24.46 4.80 5.34
N GLN A 14 23.86 5.98 5.50
CA GLN A 14 22.76 6.41 4.62
C GLN A 14 23.23 6.52 3.18
N LYS A 15 22.51 5.82 2.27
CA LYS A 15 22.75 5.82 0.82
C LYS A 15 21.88 6.85 0.10
N SER A 16 20.62 6.91 0.47
CA SER A 16 19.66 7.81 -0.16
C SER A 16 18.52 8.17 0.79
N VAL A 17 17.74 9.17 0.40
CA VAL A 17 16.44 9.50 1.00
C VAL A 17 15.42 9.71 -0.10
N TYR A 18 14.26 9.13 0.07
CA TYR A 18 13.10 9.32 -0.79
C TYR A 18 11.99 10.05 -0.01
N HIS A 19 11.58 11.21 -0.51
CA HIS A 19 10.45 11.97 0.04
C HIS A 19 9.18 11.64 -0.75
N GLY A 20 8.42 10.66 -0.26
CA GLY A 20 7.14 10.27 -0.87
C GLY A 20 6.01 11.23 -0.54
N LYS A 21 4.80 10.93 -1.03
CA LYS A 21 3.60 11.77 -0.82
C LYS A 21 3.29 12.01 0.67
N VAL A 22 3.56 11.01 1.55
CA VAL A 22 3.22 11.06 2.99
C VAL A 22 4.30 10.47 3.91
N ARG A 23 5.36 9.88 3.37
CA ARG A 23 6.45 9.26 4.11
C ARG A 23 7.79 9.73 3.58
N ASP A 24 8.78 9.82 4.47
CA ASP A 24 10.18 9.96 4.12
C ASP A 24 10.87 8.62 4.42
N VAL A 25 11.60 8.08 3.44
CA VAL A 25 12.24 6.76 3.52
C VAL A 25 13.74 6.93 3.31
N TYR A 26 14.49 6.52 4.31
CA TYR A 26 15.96 6.55 4.32
C TYR A 26 16.49 5.14 4.09
N ASP A 27 17.31 4.98 3.08
CA ASP A 27 18.01 3.73 2.75
C ASP A 27 19.34 3.69 3.50
N ILE A 28 19.55 2.64 4.30
CA ILE A 28 20.72 2.49 5.16
C ILE A 28 21.47 1.22 4.77
N ASN A 29 22.71 1.37 4.28
CA ASN A 29 23.63 0.29 3.92
C ASN A 29 23.06 -0.75 2.93
N ASP A 30 22.03 -0.42 2.17
CA ASP A 30 21.31 -1.30 1.25
C ASP A 30 20.50 -2.44 1.91
N ASP A 31 20.55 -2.58 3.23
CA ASP A 31 19.91 -3.66 3.99
C ASP A 31 18.70 -3.20 4.79
N LEU A 32 18.73 -1.95 5.24
CA LEU A 32 17.74 -1.39 6.15
C LEU A 32 17.08 -0.15 5.56
N ILE A 33 15.83 0.04 5.95
CA ILE A 33 15.13 1.31 5.75
C ILE A 33 14.68 1.90 7.08
N VAL A 34 14.79 3.23 7.17
CA VAL A 34 14.15 4.03 8.23
C VAL A 34 13.01 4.80 7.56
N MET A 35 11.78 4.45 7.91
CA MET A 35 10.59 5.07 7.35
C MET A 35 9.96 6.02 8.36
N VAL A 36 9.78 7.28 7.99
CA VAL A 36 9.12 8.30 8.82
C VAL A 36 7.75 8.61 8.22
N ALA A 37 6.70 8.25 8.93
CA ALA A 37 5.34 8.63 8.59
C ALA A 37 5.11 10.09 8.98
N THR A 38 5.07 10.97 8.00
CA THR A 38 4.87 12.41 8.22
C THR A 38 3.40 12.77 8.38
N ASP A 39 3.14 13.99 8.78
CA ASP A 39 1.79 14.56 8.90
C ASP A 39 1.23 15.07 7.55
N ARG A 40 1.99 14.89 6.45
CA ARG A 40 1.49 15.21 5.09
C ARG A 40 0.23 14.41 4.78
N ILE A 41 -0.67 15.00 4.03
CA ILE A 41 -1.84 14.35 3.47
C ILE A 41 -1.83 14.50 1.95
N SER A 42 -2.17 13.45 1.24
CA SER A 42 -2.35 13.44 -0.20
C SER A 42 -3.78 13.05 -0.53
N ALA A 43 -4.37 13.73 -1.51
CA ALA A 43 -5.68 13.43 -2.05
C ALA A 43 -5.62 13.60 -3.58
N PHE A 44 -6.12 12.61 -4.33
CA PHE A 44 -6.07 12.59 -5.80
C PHE A 44 -4.65 12.85 -6.34
N ASP A 45 -3.64 12.18 -5.73
CA ASP A 45 -2.21 12.31 -6.03
C ASP A 45 -1.58 13.69 -5.76
N VAL A 46 -2.33 14.63 -5.23
CA VAL A 46 -1.84 15.95 -4.82
C VAL A 46 -1.53 15.96 -3.34
N VAL A 47 -0.29 16.34 -2.97
CA VAL A 47 0.07 16.60 -1.58
C VAL A 47 -0.50 17.95 -1.17
N LEU A 48 -1.34 17.96 -0.15
CA LEU A 48 -1.98 19.17 0.33
C LEU A 48 -0.97 20.07 1.06
N PRO A 49 -1.13 21.40 1.01
CA PRO A 49 -0.15 22.34 1.54
C PRO A 49 -0.03 22.35 3.07
N LYS A 50 -1.00 21.78 3.76
CA LYS A 50 -1.01 21.68 5.23
C LYS A 50 -1.07 20.23 5.67
N GLY A 51 -0.22 19.86 6.63
CA GLY A 51 -0.29 18.57 7.31
C GLY A 51 -1.33 18.57 8.43
N ILE A 52 -1.76 17.37 8.82
CA ILE A 52 -2.65 17.15 9.97
C ILE A 52 -1.77 16.70 11.15
N PRO A 53 -1.64 17.51 12.23
CA PRO A 53 -0.84 17.14 13.39
C PRO A 53 -1.21 15.76 13.93
N PHE A 54 -0.19 14.96 14.28
CA PHE A 54 -0.31 13.58 14.77
C PHE A 54 -0.77 12.52 13.77
N LYS A 55 -1.11 12.89 12.52
CA LYS A 55 -1.52 11.89 11.51
C LYS A 55 -0.44 10.82 11.32
N GLY A 56 0.82 11.23 11.20
CA GLY A 56 1.95 10.29 11.05
C GLY A 56 2.07 9.33 12.22
N GLN A 57 1.96 9.84 13.45
CA GLN A 57 2.00 9.02 14.67
C GLN A 57 0.90 7.97 14.70
N VAL A 58 -0.34 8.38 14.45
CA VAL A 58 -1.50 7.47 14.46
C VAL A 58 -1.33 6.37 13.42
N LEU A 59 -0.99 6.74 12.19
CA LEU A 59 -0.86 5.77 11.10
C LEU A 59 0.30 4.80 11.32
N ASN A 60 1.45 5.30 11.78
CA ASN A 60 2.62 4.45 12.01
C ASN A 60 2.40 3.46 13.16
N GLN A 61 1.81 3.90 14.27
CA GLN A 61 1.54 3.03 15.41
C GLN A 61 0.49 1.97 15.08
N ILE A 62 -0.57 2.32 14.33
CA ILE A 62 -1.55 1.34 13.85
C ILE A 62 -0.87 0.31 12.95
N ALA A 63 -0.09 0.75 11.97
CA ALA A 63 0.62 -0.15 11.06
C ALA A 63 1.59 -1.07 11.84
N ALA A 64 2.39 -0.52 12.75
CA ALA A 64 3.32 -1.29 13.57
C ALA A 64 2.60 -2.36 14.40
N LYS A 65 1.45 -2.00 15.01
CA LYS A 65 0.63 -2.95 15.77
C LYS A 65 0.10 -4.09 14.91
N PHE A 66 -0.41 -3.79 13.71
CA PHE A 66 -0.90 -4.84 12.80
C PHE A 66 0.24 -5.74 12.30
N LEU A 67 1.40 -5.17 11.98
CA LEU A 67 2.58 -5.95 11.62
C LEU A 67 2.99 -6.91 12.75
N ASP A 68 2.92 -6.48 14.02
CA ASP A 68 3.21 -7.34 15.16
C ASP A 68 2.16 -8.45 15.36
N LEU A 69 0.88 -8.13 15.16
CA LEU A 69 -0.22 -9.07 15.34
C LEU A 69 -0.33 -10.13 14.23
N THR A 70 0.33 -9.92 13.12
CA THR A 70 0.26 -10.83 11.94
C THR A 70 1.56 -11.58 11.69
N THR A 71 2.52 -11.55 12.62
CA THR A 71 3.82 -12.24 12.48
C THR A 71 3.69 -13.75 12.44
N ASP A 72 2.64 -14.32 12.99
CA ASP A 72 2.30 -15.74 12.94
C ASP A 72 1.65 -16.16 11.62
N ILE A 73 1.15 -15.19 10.85
CA ILE A 73 0.52 -15.41 9.53
C ILE A 73 1.57 -15.26 8.43
N CYS A 74 2.34 -14.16 8.47
CA CYS A 74 3.30 -13.82 7.43
C CYS A 74 4.50 -13.07 8.04
N PRO A 75 5.74 -13.41 7.67
CA PRO A 75 6.90 -12.59 7.99
C PRO A 75 6.72 -11.17 7.42
N ASN A 76 7.25 -10.19 8.11
CA ASN A 76 7.17 -8.81 7.64
C ASN A 76 8.50 -8.06 7.78
N TRP A 77 8.61 -6.93 7.14
CA TRP A 77 9.82 -6.13 7.05
C TRP A 77 10.18 -5.37 8.33
N LYS A 78 9.26 -5.21 9.28
CA LYS A 78 9.47 -4.39 10.50
C LYS A 78 10.43 -5.05 11.48
N LEU A 79 11.43 -4.29 11.95
CA LEU A 79 12.34 -4.67 13.02
C LEU A 79 12.05 -3.92 14.32
N ALA A 80 11.82 -2.60 14.24
CA ALA A 80 11.60 -1.76 15.41
C ALA A 80 10.73 -0.53 15.10
N THR A 81 10.13 0.01 16.16
CA THR A 81 9.40 1.29 16.13
C THR A 81 9.96 2.21 17.23
N PRO A 82 11.11 2.84 16.98
CA PRO A 82 11.82 3.63 18.00
C PRO A 82 11.13 4.94 18.38
N ASP A 83 10.22 5.41 17.53
CA ASP A 83 9.42 6.62 17.74
C ASP A 83 8.00 6.40 17.18
N PRO A 84 6.96 7.05 17.71
CA PRO A 84 5.59 6.93 17.20
C PRO A 84 5.43 7.17 15.69
N MET A 85 6.32 7.95 15.08
CA MET A 85 6.29 8.24 13.63
C MET A 85 7.29 7.40 12.83
N VAL A 86 8.17 6.62 13.47
CA VAL A 86 9.32 5.97 12.83
C VAL A 86 9.21 4.46 12.92
N THR A 87 9.37 3.79 11.79
CA THR A 87 9.59 2.35 11.70
C THR A 87 10.94 2.07 11.05
N VAL A 88 11.72 1.20 11.66
CA VAL A 88 12.97 0.65 11.12
C VAL A 88 12.70 -0.78 10.68
N GLY A 89 13.16 -1.15 9.51
CA GLY A 89 12.96 -2.49 9.01
C GLY A 89 13.90 -2.87 7.87
N LEU A 90 13.74 -4.10 7.40
CA LEU A 90 14.50 -4.64 6.29
C LEU A 90 14.12 -3.93 4.98
N LYS A 91 15.12 -3.67 4.15
CA LYS A 91 14.89 -3.24 2.79
C LYS A 91 14.49 -4.46 1.96
N CYS A 92 13.21 -4.54 1.63
CA CYS A 92 12.66 -5.61 0.80
C CYS A 92 12.49 -5.11 -0.64
N GLU A 93 12.64 -6.00 -1.60
CA GLU A 93 12.19 -5.76 -2.97
C GLU A 93 10.68 -5.94 -3.03
N GLY A 94 9.97 -4.91 -3.47
CA GLY A 94 8.52 -4.93 -3.58
C GLY A 94 8.05 -5.45 -4.93
N PHE A 95 7.05 -6.32 -4.92
CA PHE A 95 6.34 -6.65 -6.15
C PHE A 95 5.67 -5.41 -6.74
N ARG A 96 5.64 -5.32 -8.07
CA ARG A 96 5.05 -4.20 -8.82
C ARG A 96 3.53 -4.33 -8.96
N VAL A 97 2.88 -4.91 -7.95
CA VAL A 97 1.42 -5.05 -7.86
C VAL A 97 0.92 -4.66 -6.48
N GLU A 98 -0.30 -4.16 -6.42
CA GLU A 98 -1.06 -3.97 -5.19
C GLU A 98 -2.20 -5.00 -5.14
N MET A 99 -2.23 -5.83 -4.10
CA MET A 99 -3.26 -6.84 -3.88
C MET A 99 -4.41 -6.20 -3.12
N ILE A 100 -5.54 -5.96 -3.80
CA ILE A 100 -6.72 -5.30 -3.22
C ILE A 100 -7.80 -6.31 -2.95
N ILE A 101 -8.08 -6.59 -1.67
CA ILE A 101 -9.19 -7.45 -1.26
C ILE A 101 -10.46 -6.60 -1.10
N ARG A 102 -11.52 -6.98 -1.80
CA ARG A 102 -12.82 -6.30 -1.74
C ARG A 102 -13.89 -7.22 -1.17
N SER A 103 -14.46 -6.83 -0.04
CA SER A 103 -15.63 -7.52 0.55
C SER A 103 -16.94 -6.82 0.21
N ILE A 104 -16.89 -5.59 -0.30
CA ILE A 104 -18.06 -4.73 -0.55
C ILE A 104 -17.90 -4.07 -1.92
N LEU A 105 -18.97 -4.05 -2.70
CA LEU A 105 -19.02 -3.39 -4.00
C LEU A 105 -19.16 -1.87 -3.81
N THR A 106 -18.03 -1.16 -3.80
CA THR A 106 -17.97 0.29 -3.58
C THR A 106 -16.83 0.94 -4.38
N GLY A 107 -16.73 2.26 -4.34
CA GLY A 107 -15.62 3.02 -4.92
C GLY A 107 -15.48 2.82 -6.43
N SER A 108 -14.25 2.53 -6.90
CA SER A 108 -13.96 2.29 -8.32
C SER A 108 -14.70 1.08 -8.89
N ALA A 109 -14.82 0.01 -8.11
CA ALA A 109 -15.53 -1.20 -8.51
C ALA A 109 -17.03 -0.93 -8.73
N TRP A 110 -17.66 -0.16 -7.84
CA TRP A 110 -19.05 0.24 -8.04
C TRP A 110 -19.23 1.12 -9.27
N ARG A 111 -18.35 2.08 -9.50
CA ARG A 111 -18.44 2.94 -10.71
C ARG A 111 -18.40 2.11 -11.98
N ALA A 112 -17.45 1.17 -12.09
CA ALA A 112 -17.34 0.28 -13.22
C ALA A 112 -18.60 -0.61 -13.36
N TYR A 113 -19.08 -1.17 -12.24
CA TYR A 113 -20.28 -2.03 -12.23
C TYR A 113 -21.53 -1.29 -12.67
N LYS A 114 -21.74 -0.05 -12.19
CA LYS A 114 -22.84 0.84 -12.57
C LYS A 114 -22.82 1.16 -14.06
N ASP A 115 -21.64 1.29 -14.65
CA ASP A 115 -21.42 1.55 -16.08
C ASP A 115 -21.52 0.26 -16.93
N GLY A 116 -21.94 -0.86 -16.34
CA GLY A 116 -22.21 -2.13 -17.02
C GLY A 116 -21.09 -3.16 -16.95
N CYS A 117 -19.97 -2.87 -16.32
CA CYS A 117 -18.89 -3.85 -16.13
C CYS A 117 -19.37 -5.00 -15.23
N ARG A 118 -19.08 -6.24 -15.64
CA ARG A 118 -19.43 -7.47 -14.91
C ARG A 118 -18.21 -8.34 -14.64
N GLU A 119 -17.02 -7.82 -14.92
CA GLU A 119 -15.77 -8.50 -14.65
C GLU A 119 -14.69 -7.47 -14.30
N ILE A 120 -13.98 -7.67 -13.19
CA ILE A 120 -12.88 -6.81 -12.75
C ILE A 120 -11.67 -7.71 -12.44
N CYS A 121 -10.53 -7.44 -13.06
CA CYS A 121 -9.29 -8.21 -12.87
C CYS A 121 -9.47 -9.72 -13.11
N GLY A 122 -10.28 -10.12 -14.11
CA GLY A 122 -10.60 -11.51 -14.39
C GLY A 122 -11.69 -12.12 -13.49
N VAL A 123 -12.15 -11.39 -12.46
CA VAL A 123 -13.18 -11.88 -11.54
C VAL A 123 -14.56 -11.45 -12.00
N LYS A 124 -15.44 -12.42 -12.24
CA LYS A 124 -16.84 -12.18 -12.61
C LYS A 124 -17.64 -11.70 -11.40
N LEU A 125 -18.39 -10.63 -11.60
CA LEU A 125 -19.24 -10.03 -10.59
C LEU A 125 -20.69 -10.53 -10.72
N PRO A 126 -21.36 -10.82 -9.59
CA PRO A 126 -22.78 -11.22 -9.61
C PRO A 126 -23.66 -10.12 -10.22
N ASP A 127 -24.71 -10.50 -10.92
CA ASP A 127 -25.72 -9.57 -11.43
C ASP A 127 -26.64 -9.04 -10.31
N GLY A 128 -27.18 -7.85 -10.51
CA GLY A 128 -28.19 -7.25 -9.63
C GLY A 128 -27.65 -6.67 -8.31
N MET A 129 -26.35 -6.61 -8.13
CA MET A 129 -25.74 -6.01 -6.92
C MET A 129 -25.99 -4.49 -6.85
N ARG A 130 -26.08 -3.98 -5.65
CA ARG A 130 -26.27 -2.57 -5.31
C ARG A 130 -25.00 -1.95 -4.73
N GLU A 131 -24.95 -0.64 -4.73
CA GLU A 131 -23.87 0.08 -4.08
C GLU A 131 -23.78 -0.27 -2.58
N ASN A 132 -22.56 -0.51 -2.10
CA ASN A 132 -22.25 -0.93 -0.74
C ASN A 132 -22.77 -2.33 -0.35
N GLU A 133 -23.21 -3.13 -1.30
CA GLU A 133 -23.59 -4.52 -1.06
C GLU A 133 -22.32 -5.39 -0.90
N ARG A 134 -22.42 -6.37 0.01
CA ARG A 134 -21.34 -7.35 0.22
C ARG A 134 -21.29 -8.35 -0.92
N PHE A 135 -20.08 -8.69 -1.36
CA PHE A 135 -19.88 -9.87 -2.18
C PHE A 135 -20.20 -11.15 -1.39
N PRO A 136 -20.67 -12.22 -2.05
CA PRO A 136 -20.84 -13.53 -1.40
C PRO A 136 -19.55 -14.02 -0.73
N GLU A 137 -18.41 -13.82 -1.40
CA GLU A 137 -17.05 -14.03 -0.89
C GLU A 137 -16.18 -12.83 -1.26
N PRO A 138 -15.18 -12.46 -0.43
CA PRO A 138 -14.23 -11.42 -0.80
C PRO A 138 -13.54 -11.76 -2.12
N ILE A 139 -13.35 -10.75 -2.96
CA ILE A 139 -12.65 -10.89 -4.24
C ILE A 139 -11.31 -10.15 -4.20
N VAL A 140 -10.32 -10.69 -4.92
CA VAL A 140 -9.01 -10.06 -5.10
C VAL A 140 -8.98 -9.36 -6.45
N THR A 141 -8.68 -8.07 -6.45
CA THR A 141 -8.64 -7.22 -7.64
C THR A 141 -7.31 -6.47 -7.69
N PRO A 142 -6.25 -7.09 -8.24
CA PRO A 142 -4.94 -6.48 -8.27
C PRO A 142 -4.89 -5.24 -9.16
N THR A 143 -3.93 -4.35 -8.83
CA THR A 143 -3.54 -3.25 -9.71
C THR A 143 -2.03 -3.26 -9.92
N THR A 144 -1.60 -2.75 -11.06
CA THR A 144 -0.18 -2.47 -11.28
C THR A 144 0.30 -1.39 -10.33
N LYS A 145 1.59 -1.39 -10.01
CA LYS A 145 2.24 -0.29 -9.30
C LYS A 145 2.97 0.57 -10.32
N ALA A 146 2.32 1.63 -10.79
CA ALA A 146 2.89 2.54 -11.75
C ALA A 146 3.94 3.47 -11.10
N ASP A 147 5.08 3.68 -11.75
CA ASP A 147 6.05 4.70 -11.33
C ASP A 147 5.55 6.09 -11.68
N GLU A 148 4.84 6.23 -12.81
CA GLU A 148 4.18 7.46 -13.26
C GLU A 148 2.75 7.16 -13.73
N GLY A 149 1.83 8.08 -13.48
CA GLY A 149 0.42 7.94 -13.86
C GLY A 149 -0.43 7.29 -12.76
N HIS A 150 -1.41 6.50 -13.19
CA HIS A 150 -2.34 5.82 -12.28
C HIS A 150 -2.14 4.31 -12.35
N ASP A 151 -2.31 3.66 -11.19
CA ASP A 151 -2.37 2.21 -11.10
C ASP A 151 -3.58 1.68 -11.92
N MET A 152 -3.35 0.64 -12.71
CA MET A 152 -4.37 0.04 -13.57
C MET A 152 -4.76 -1.34 -13.07
N ASN A 153 -6.05 -1.67 -13.20
CA ASN A 153 -6.53 -3.02 -12.94
C ASN A 153 -5.78 -4.03 -13.83
N ILE A 154 -5.39 -5.14 -13.24
CA ILE A 154 -4.70 -6.23 -13.93
C ILE A 154 -5.19 -7.57 -13.37
N SER A 155 -5.34 -8.59 -14.20
CA SER A 155 -5.74 -9.92 -13.76
C SER A 155 -4.55 -10.74 -13.25
N LYS A 156 -4.81 -11.82 -12.53
CA LYS A 156 -3.82 -12.81 -12.11
C LYS A 156 -3.04 -13.36 -13.31
N GLU A 157 -3.76 -13.72 -14.34
CA GLU A 157 -3.20 -14.28 -15.56
C GLU A 157 -2.24 -13.31 -16.22
N GLU A 158 -2.64 -12.06 -16.37
CA GLU A 158 -1.79 -11.00 -16.94
C GLU A 158 -0.55 -10.71 -16.10
N ILE A 159 -0.66 -10.72 -14.75
CA ILE A 159 0.47 -10.55 -13.83
C ILE A 159 1.53 -11.63 -14.08
N ILE A 160 1.09 -12.88 -14.19
CA ILE A 160 1.97 -14.04 -14.41
C ILE A 160 2.54 -14.03 -15.83
N GLU A 161 1.71 -13.79 -16.84
CA GLU A 161 2.12 -13.75 -18.23
C GLU A 161 3.14 -12.66 -18.53
N GLN A 162 2.97 -11.48 -17.91
CA GLN A 162 3.91 -10.36 -18.02
C GLN A 162 5.17 -10.54 -17.14
N GLY A 163 5.24 -11.60 -16.33
CA GLY A 163 6.37 -11.86 -15.44
C GLY A 163 6.54 -10.84 -14.31
N ILE A 164 5.48 -10.13 -13.94
CA ILE A 164 5.51 -9.15 -12.83
C ILE A 164 5.66 -9.86 -11.49
N VAL A 165 4.97 -10.99 -11.34
CA VAL A 165 5.08 -11.91 -10.20
C VAL A 165 5.08 -13.33 -10.76
N SER A 166 5.89 -14.23 -10.21
CA SER A 166 5.85 -15.64 -10.58
C SER A 166 4.53 -16.29 -10.13
N ALA A 167 4.11 -17.36 -10.79
CA ALA A 167 2.92 -18.11 -10.39
C ALA A 167 3.04 -18.66 -8.96
N GLU A 168 4.26 -19.00 -8.55
CA GLU A 168 4.59 -19.52 -7.23
C GLU A 168 4.45 -18.45 -6.15
N ASP A 169 5.06 -17.28 -6.38
CA ASP A 169 4.93 -16.13 -5.47
C ASP A 169 3.49 -15.62 -5.42
N TYR A 170 2.81 -15.57 -6.56
CA TYR A 170 1.41 -15.12 -6.59
C TYR A 170 0.52 -16.01 -5.70
N ALA A 171 0.73 -17.33 -5.73
CA ALA A 171 -0.03 -18.26 -4.88
C ALA A 171 0.26 -18.08 -3.38
N ILE A 172 1.40 -17.50 -3.02
CA ILE A 172 1.74 -17.20 -1.62
C ILE A 172 1.07 -15.90 -1.14
N ILE A 173 0.97 -14.90 -2.02
CA ILE A 173 0.44 -13.57 -1.64
C ILE A 173 -1.09 -13.46 -1.82
N GLU A 174 -1.74 -14.38 -2.52
CA GLU A 174 -3.20 -14.47 -2.68
C GLU A 174 -3.85 -15.12 -1.45
#